data_3b78a9a8b6482a8da88bb087f7c67447
#
_entry.id   3b78a9a8b6482a8da88bb087f7c67447
#
_cell.length_a   1.000
_cell.length_b   1.000
_cell.length_c   1.000
_cell.angle_alpha   90.00
_cell.angle_beta   90.00
_cell.angle_gamma   90.00
#
_symmetry.space_group_name_H-M   'P 1'
#
loop_
_entity.id
_entity.type
_entity.pdbx_description
1 polymer ?
#
loop_
_entity_poly.entity_id
_entity_poly.type
_entity_poly.pdbx_seq_one_letter_code
_entity_poly.pdbx_strand_id
1 'polypeptide(L)'
;MKFAIGAVVAALCLIAVASTASARGPYGSINVGNWKGGAYTNDQSGAFSHCAAGTQYESGIYFVVTINDKAGWTLGFAHEKWTLATGQAFPIALTFDGQTPFNVHGVPLADKLLQVPMPTNSSLIAQFRKAKAMTAYTQGQLFQFKLDQTAQLLPTLANCVAKVKQFGIAAAGDFSVALALPKPGTATAATPGAAPAKPEKTGTQTGTGVLVSTNGHVVTNQHVIDGCVGDVQGSLTGEPPVTLRVVSSDETNDLALLQAPGAFKDIAVIKDKAVRSGDSVVAIGYPFHGLLTSDFTVTTGIVSSLSGILNDTRFLQISAAVQPGNSGGPLLASSGEVVGVVAAKLNALKFVKATGNIPENINFAIKTGALRDFLDNSAVSYQTADSKTELKTADVARNARAFTLLVSCKAKMSTESAKN
;
A
#
# COMPACT_ATOMS: atom_id res chain seq x y z
N MET A 1 20.68 60.33 62.91
CA MET A 1 19.81 59.22 63.36
C MET A 1 18.65 59.09 62.35
N LYS A 2 18.67 58.09 61.58
CA LYS A 2 17.56 57.26 61.06
C LYS A 2 18.06 56.49 59.83
N PHE A 3 18.18 55.18 59.99
CA PHE A 3 18.55 54.21 58.96
C PHE A 3 17.38 54.04 58.04
N ALA A 4 17.63 54.00 56.70
CA ALA A 4 16.71 53.53 55.71
C ALA A 4 17.29 52.29 55.04
N ILE A 5 16.59 51.19 55.24
CA ILE A 5 16.89 49.86 54.68
C ILE A 5 16.43 49.84 53.21
N GLY A 6 17.37 49.73 52.29
CA GLY A 6 17.09 49.52 50.89
C GLY A 6 16.92 48.01 50.61
N ALA A 7 15.73 47.63 50.15
CA ALA A 7 15.45 46.27 49.69
C ALA A 7 16.03 46.05 48.31
N VAL A 8 16.95 45.14 48.15
CA VAL A 8 17.47 44.62 46.87
C VAL A 8 16.51 43.58 46.35
N VAL A 9 15.76 43.94 45.30
CA VAL A 9 14.96 42.97 44.55
C VAL A 9 15.88 42.27 43.57
N ALA A 10 16.22 41.04 43.83
CA ALA A 10 16.92 40.14 42.92
C ALA A 10 15.92 39.67 41.86
N ALA A 11 16.03 40.19 40.65
CA ALA A 11 15.31 39.69 39.46
C ALA A 11 15.96 38.37 39.02
N LEU A 12 15.33 37.24 39.33
CA LEU A 12 15.65 35.94 38.72
C LEU A 12 15.24 35.97 37.23
N CYS A 13 16.20 36.18 36.35
CA CYS A 13 16.04 35.86 34.94
C CYS A 13 15.93 34.34 34.80
N LEU A 14 14.71 33.81 34.65
CA LEU A 14 14.45 32.48 34.14
C LEU A 14 14.85 32.46 32.66
N ILE A 15 16.07 32.00 32.40
CA ILE A 15 16.49 31.63 31.06
C ILE A 15 15.74 30.33 30.76
N ALA A 16 14.65 30.44 29.97
CA ALA A 16 14.00 29.30 29.36
C ALA A 16 15.00 28.73 28.33
N VAL A 17 15.75 27.71 28.74
CA VAL A 17 16.52 26.90 27.82
C VAL A 17 15.48 26.18 26.94
N ALA A 18 15.32 26.66 25.71
CA ALA A 18 14.58 25.91 24.70
C ALA A 18 15.35 24.60 24.47
N SER A 19 14.92 23.54 25.12
CA SER A 19 15.42 22.20 24.87
C SER A 19 15.04 21.85 23.41
N THR A 20 16.03 21.78 22.56
CA THR A 20 15.88 21.21 21.22
C THR A 20 15.37 19.77 21.39
N ALA A 21 14.18 19.51 20.85
CA ALA A 21 13.57 18.18 20.88
C ALA A 21 14.50 17.20 20.16
N SER A 22 15.08 16.30 20.91
CA SER A 22 15.99 15.26 20.42
C SER A 22 15.31 13.91 20.69
N ALA A 23 15.01 13.14 19.64
CA ALA A 23 14.36 11.85 19.81
C ALA A 23 15.20 10.90 20.66
N ARG A 24 14.62 10.36 21.73
CA ARG A 24 15.32 9.39 22.59
C ARG A 24 15.35 8.02 21.93
N GLY A 25 16.53 7.43 21.90
CA GLY A 25 16.81 6.12 21.30
C GLY A 25 18.25 6.03 20.78
N PRO A 26 18.63 4.97 20.08
CA PRO A 26 17.78 3.83 19.73
C PRO A 26 17.48 2.89 20.91
N TYR A 27 16.22 2.48 21.03
CA TYR A 27 15.85 1.36 21.88
C TYR A 27 15.88 0.08 21.05
N GLY A 28 16.49 -0.96 21.58
CA GLY A 28 16.78 -2.18 20.83
C GLY A 28 17.81 -1.96 19.71
N SER A 29 17.92 -2.90 18.79
CA SER A 29 18.88 -2.82 17.70
C SER A 29 18.30 -3.24 16.36
N ILE A 30 18.69 -2.51 15.31
CA ILE A 30 18.55 -2.89 13.90
C ILE A 30 19.95 -2.97 13.34
N ASN A 31 20.32 -4.14 12.78
CA ASN A 31 21.60 -4.40 12.14
C ASN A 31 21.35 -5.09 10.78
N VAL A 32 21.36 -4.32 9.71
CA VAL A 32 21.17 -4.81 8.33
C VAL A 32 22.33 -4.31 7.49
N GLY A 33 23.36 -5.11 7.31
CA GLY A 33 24.60 -4.67 6.68
C GLY A 33 25.19 -3.44 7.37
N ASN A 34 25.36 -2.36 6.62
CA ASN A 34 25.89 -1.09 7.15
C ASN A 34 24.82 -0.22 7.84
N TRP A 35 23.54 -0.60 7.72
CA TRP A 35 22.43 0.12 8.37
C TRP A 35 22.37 -0.22 9.85
N LYS A 36 22.39 0.80 10.69
CA LYS A 36 22.33 0.68 12.16
C LYS A 36 21.23 1.56 12.71
N GLY A 37 20.49 1.08 13.72
CA GLY A 37 19.42 1.85 14.33
C GLY A 37 18.61 1.07 15.35
N GLY A 38 17.34 1.47 15.54
CA GLY A 38 16.39 0.87 16.46
C GLY A 38 15.09 1.65 16.51
N ALA A 39 14.37 1.55 17.63
CA ALA A 39 13.14 2.29 17.89
C ALA A 39 13.42 3.61 18.61
N TYR A 40 12.60 4.62 18.36
CA TYR A 40 12.72 5.96 18.93
C TYR A 40 11.40 6.44 19.52
N THR A 41 11.48 7.25 20.57
CA THR A 41 10.33 7.89 21.21
C THR A 41 10.26 9.37 20.89
N ASN A 42 9.08 9.94 21.03
CA ASN A 42 8.90 11.39 21.07
C ASN A 42 9.37 11.94 22.43
N ASP A 43 10.19 12.97 22.43
CA ASP A 43 10.80 13.49 23.65
C ASP A 43 9.83 14.14 24.63
N GLN A 44 8.76 14.73 24.09
CA GLN A 44 7.78 15.43 24.91
C GLN A 44 6.81 14.45 25.58
N SER A 45 6.37 13.41 24.84
CA SER A 45 5.37 12.46 25.32
C SER A 45 5.95 11.14 25.83
N GLY A 46 7.22 10.83 25.51
CA GLY A 46 7.82 9.51 25.76
C GLY A 46 7.18 8.36 24.96
N ALA A 47 6.16 8.65 24.15
CA ALA A 47 5.48 7.66 23.35
C ALA A 47 6.36 7.20 22.18
N PHE A 48 6.15 5.96 21.72
CA PHE A 48 6.79 5.46 20.51
C PHE A 48 6.48 6.36 19.31
N SER A 49 7.50 6.71 18.55
CA SER A 49 7.40 7.60 17.40
C SER A 49 7.67 6.85 16.10
N HIS A 50 8.84 6.23 15.99
CA HIS A 50 9.26 5.57 14.74
C HIS A 50 10.39 4.57 15.00
N CYS A 51 10.60 3.70 14.02
CA CYS A 51 11.84 2.93 13.88
C CYS A 51 12.69 3.53 12.77
N ALA A 52 13.99 3.61 13.00
CA ALA A 52 14.94 4.18 12.04
C ALA A 52 16.21 3.35 11.96
N ALA A 53 16.81 3.32 10.79
CA ALA A 53 18.20 2.87 10.61
C ALA A 53 18.90 3.73 9.56
N GLY A 54 20.16 4.06 9.83
CA GLY A 54 20.96 4.93 8.98
C GLY A 54 22.34 4.36 8.70
N THR A 55 23.00 4.94 7.71
CA THR A 55 24.38 4.63 7.32
C THR A 55 25.12 5.89 6.89
N GLN A 56 26.42 5.95 7.16
CA GLN A 56 27.29 7.06 6.76
C GLN A 56 27.91 6.76 5.41
N TYR A 57 27.88 7.75 4.51
CA TYR A 57 28.54 7.69 3.20
C TYR A 57 29.87 8.44 3.21
N GLU A 58 30.76 8.07 2.30
CA GLU A 58 32.07 8.74 2.12
C GLU A 58 31.93 10.22 1.79
N SER A 59 30.83 10.62 1.17
CA SER A 59 30.46 12.03 0.91
C SER A 59 30.26 12.88 2.18
N GLY A 60 30.25 12.26 3.36
CA GLY A 60 29.89 12.92 4.62
C GLY A 60 28.38 12.95 4.89
N ILE A 61 27.55 12.48 3.98
CA ILE A 61 26.10 12.42 4.17
C ILE A 61 25.74 11.21 5.03
N TYR A 62 25.01 11.44 6.11
CA TYR A 62 24.33 10.39 6.86
C TYR A 62 22.94 10.19 6.27
N PHE A 63 22.68 9.01 5.75
CA PHE A 63 21.39 8.63 5.17
C PHE A 63 20.63 7.74 6.12
N VAL A 64 19.40 8.08 6.44
CA VAL A 64 18.52 7.34 7.34
C VAL A 64 17.20 7.01 6.67
N VAL A 65 16.68 5.81 6.94
CA VAL A 65 15.33 5.38 6.55
C VAL A 65 14.51 5.17 7.80
N THR A 66 13.29 5.73 7.83
CA THR A 66 12.40 5.62 8.99
C THR A 66 11.05 5.03 8.59
N ILE A 67 10.41 4.31 9.52
CA ILE A 67 8.99 3.96 9.45
C ILE A 67 8.34 4.40 10.76
N ASN A 68 7.29 5.23 10.67
CA ASN A 68 6.57 5.73 11.84
C ASN A 68 5.48 4.75 12.31
N ASP A 69 4.83 5.10 13.41
CA ASP A 69 3.75 4.33 14.03
C ASP A 69 2.51 4.12 13.11
N LYS A 70 2.35 4.98 12.10
CA LYS A 70 1.28 4.91 11.08
C LYS A 70 1.72 4.23 9.78
N ALA A 71 2.88 3.55 9.80
CA ALA A 71 3.50 2.90 8.64
C ALA A 71 3.92 3.85 7.50
N GLY A 72 3.93 5.17 7.73
CA GLY A 72 4.54 6.13 6.82
C GLY A 72 6.06 5.97 6.84
N TRP A 73 6.70 5.96 5.65
CA TRP A 73 8.15 5.87 5.55
C TRP A 73 8.76 7.14 5.00
N THR A 74 10.02 7.38 5.40
CA THR A 74 10.69 8.64 5.12
C THR A 74 12.17 8.37 4.86
N LEU A 75 12.77 9.09 3.93
CA LEU A 75 14.21 9.20 3.79
C LEU A 75 14.69 10.47 4.53
N GLY A 76 15.75 10.34 5.30
CA GLY A 76 16.40 11.45 5.96
C GLY A 76 17.85 11.57 5.51
N PHE A 77 18.32 12.80 5.33
CA PHE A 77 19.68 13.09 4.95
C PHE A 77 20.24 14.16 5.87
N ALA A 78 21.40 13.91 6.44
CA ALA A 78 22.09 14.90 7.28
C ALA A 78 23.53 15.10 6.82
N HIS A 79 24.01 16.32 6.89
CA HIS A 79 25.39 16.65 6.56
C HIS A 79 25.87 17.88 7.35
N GLU A 80 27.05 17.80 7.95
CA GLU A 80 27.58 18.84 8.83
C GLU A 80 27.79 20.20 8.15
N LYS A 81 28.07 20.20 6.85
CA LYS A 81 28.31 21.43 6.07
C LYS A 81 27.06 22.05 5.48
N TRP A 82 25.89 21.46 5.66
CA TRP A 82 24.65 22.04 5.13
C TRP A 82 24.19 23.23 5.96
N THR A 83 23.52 24.17 5.29
CA THR A 83 22.81 25.29 5.90
C THR A 83 21.47 25.41 5.19
N LEU A 84 20.51 24.60 5.65
CA LEU A 84 19.19 24.52 5.05
C LEU A 84 18.22 25.51 5.71
N ALA A 85 17.37 26.15 4.92
CA ALA A 85 16.29 26.98 5.44
C ALA A 85 15.16 26.08 5.96
N THR A 86 14.95 26.05 7.28
CA THR A 86 13.91 25.22 7.91
C THR A 86 12.51 25.58 7.44
N GLY A 87 11.68 24.57 7.21
CA GLY A 87 10.27 24.70 6.84
C GLY A 87 9.99 25.01 5.37
N GLN A 88 10.99 25.34 4.56
CA GLN A 88 10.81 25.58 3.13
C GLN A 88 11.06 24.29 2.33
N ALA A 89 9.97 23.67 1.85
CA ALA A 89 10.08 22.50 1.01
C ALA A 89 10.66 22.83 -0.37
N PHE A 90 11.46 21.93 -0.94
CA PHE A 90 12.00 22.05 -2.29
C PHE A 90 11.93 20.72 -3.05
N PRO A 91 11.82 20.75 -4.40
CA PRO A 91 11.68 19.55 -5.20
C PRO A 91 12.99 18.74 -5.27
N ILE A 92 12.86 17.44 -5.23
CA ILE A 92 13.95 16.47 -5.40
C ILE A 92 13.49 15.43 -6.41
N ALA A 93 14.28 15.21 -7.46
CA ALA A 93 14.08 14.09 -8.39
C ALA A 93 14.91 12.91 -7.90
N LEU A 94 14.24 11.80 -7.58
CA LEU A 94 14.88 10.55 -7.17
C LEU A 94 14.84 9.53 -8.30
N THR A 95 15.95 8.83 -8.53
CA THR A 95 16.00 7.66 -9.40
C THR A 95 16.57 6.46 -8.67
N PHE A 96 16.13 5.26 -9.03
CA PHE A 96 16.68 3.99 -8.57
C PHE A 96 17.27 3.25 -9.76
N ASP A 97 18.54 2.86 -9.68
CA ASP A 97 19.28 2.17 -10.76
C ASP A 97 19.16 2.86 -12.13
N GLY A 98 19.14 4.20 -12.15
CA GLY A 98 19.01 4.99 -13.38
C GLY A 98 17.65 4.91 -14.08
N GLN A 99 16.61 4.37 -13.40
CA GLN A 99 15.25 4.33 -13.94
C GLN A 99 14.59 5.72 -13.92
N THR A 100 13.37 5.81 -14.46
CA THR A 100 12.62 7.06 -14.55
C THR A 100 12.58 7.80 -13.21
N PRO A 101 12.97 9.09 -13.17
CA PRO A 101 12.91 9.90 -11.96
C PRO A 101 11.47 10.06 -11.47
N PHE A 102 11.27 10.04 -10.15
CA PHE A 102 10.03 10.50 -9.55
C PHE A 102 10.31 11.68 -8.63
N ASN A 103 9.37 12.62 -8.61
CA ASN A 103 9.53 13.87 -7.88
C ASN A 103 8.94 13.74 -6.47
N VAL A 104 9.73 14.11 -5.48
CA VAL A 104 9.34 14.25 -4.08
C VAL A 104 9.72 15.65 -3.58
N HIS A 105 9.31 15.97 -2.36
CA HIS A 105 9.69 17.23 -1.72
C HIS A 105 10.51 16.94 -0.48
N GLY A 106 11.67 17.56 -0.41
CA GLY A 106 12.49 17.60 0.78
C GLY A 106 12.05 18.74 1.69
N VAL A 107 11.89 18.45 2.98
CA VAL A 107 11.55 19.44 4.01
C VAL A 107 12.69 19.49 5.02
N PRO A 108 13.43 20.60 5.11
CA PRO A 108 14.42 20.79 6.16
C PRO A 108 13.78 20.84 7.55
N LEU A 109 14.13 19.90 8.41
CA LEU A 109 13.71 19.87 9.81
C LEU A 109 14.66 20.67 10.71
N ALA A 110 15.93 20.78 10.30
CA ALA A 110 16.98 21.58 10.91
C ALA A 110 17.93 22.05 9.83
N ASP A 111 18.85 22.96 10.16
CA ASP A 111 19.85 23.48 9.22
C ASP A 111 20.73 22.42 8.56
N LYS A 112 20.89 21.27 9.22
CA LYS A 112 21.71 20.14 8.74
C LYS A 112 20.92 18.87 8.44
N LEU A 113 19.59 18.88 8.60
CA LEU A 113 18.74 17.71 8.48
C LEU A 113 17.60 17.94 7.48
N LEU A 114 17.60 17.16 6.42
CA LEU A 114 16.57 17.10 5.41
C LEU A 114 15.71 15.84 5.58
N GLN A 115 14.41 16.01 5.61
CA GLN A 115 13.45 14.91 5.58
C GLN A 115 12.72 14.88 4.23
N VAL A 116 12.57 13.69 3.67
CA VAL A 116 11.84 13.44 2.43
C VAL A 116 10.74 12.42 2.73
N PRO A 117 9.50 12.87 3.01
CA PRO A 117 8.36 11.97 3.13
C PRO A 117 8.16 11.20 1.83
N MET A 118 8.09 9.88 1.92
CA MET A 118 7.99 9.02 0.76
C MET A 118 6.55 8.53 0.57
N PRO A 119 6.06 8.49 -0.66
CA PRO A 119 4.76 7.90 -0.94
C PRO A 119 4.75 6.42 -0.52
N THR A 120 3.64 5.97 0.08
CA THR A 120 3.43 4.56 0.45
C THR A 120 3.06 3.67 -0.76
N ASN A 121 3.57 4.00 -1.92
CA ASN A 121 3.38 3.27 -3.16
C ASN A 121 4.19 1.97 -3.13
N SER A 122 3.53 0.83 -3.30
CA SER A 122 4.15 -0.50 -3.29
C SER A 122 5.22 -0.67 -4.38
N SER A 123 5.04 -0.05 -5.55
CA SER A 123 6.03 -0.05 -6.63
C SER A 123 7.31 0.68 -6.22
N LEU A 124 7.19 1.85 -5.58
CA LEU A 124 8.32 2.63 -5.11
C LEU A 124 9.07 1.92 -3.98
N ILE A 125 8.33 1.35 -3.03
CA ILE A 125 8.90 0.51 -1.97
C ILE A 125 9.64 -0.69 -2.58
N ALA A 126 9.07 -1.34 -3.59
CA ALA A 126 9.70 -2.45 -4.28
C ALA A 126 10.96 -2.02 -5.06
N GLN A 127 10.92 -0.85 -5.71
CA GLN A 127 12.10 -0.27 -6.37
C GLN A 127 13.21 0.02 -5.36
N PHE A 128 12.93 0.73 -4.28
CA PHE A 128 13.91 1.01 -3.21
C PHE A 128 14.52 -0.27 -2.63
N ARG A 129 13.70 -1.30 -2.41
CA ARG A 129 14.15 -2.60 -1.89
C ARG A 129 15.05 -3.38 -2.85
N LYS A 130 14.85 -3.23 -4.16
CA LYS A 130 15.60 -3.97 -5.19
C LYS A 130 16.82 -3.20 -5.70
N ALA A 131 16.80 -1.88 -5.59
CA ALA A 131 17.81 -1.01 -6.16
C ALA A 131 19.18 -1.23 -5.49
N LYS A 132 20.22 -1.12 -6.31
CA LYS A 132 21.63 -1.10 -5.87
C LYS A 132 22.14 0.33 -5.72
N ALA A 133 21.52 1.29 -6.40
CA ALA A 133 21.87 2.68 -6.33
C ALA A 133 20.63 3.57 -6.33
N MET A 134 20.71 4.69 -5.61
CA MET A 134 19.76 5.79 -5.68
C MET A 134 20.51 7.06 -6.06
N THR A 135 19.89 7.84 -6.92
CA THR A 135 20.38 9.17 -7.28
C THR A 135 19.32 10.21 -6.87
N ALA A 136 19.75 11.26 -6.20
CA ALA A 136 18.92 12.41 -5.85
C ALA A 136 19.43 13.65 -6.57
N TYR A 137 18.59 14.30 -7.38
CA TYR A 137 18.91 15.55 -8.04
C TYR A 137 18.06 16.66 -7.45
N THR A 138 18.71 17.71 -6.95
CA THR A 138 18.06 18.87 -6.36
C THR A 138 18.96 20.08 -6.42
N GLN A 139 18.40 21.27 -6.64
CA GLN A 139 19.11 22.56 -6.66
C GLN A 139 20.38 22.55 -7.55
N GLY A 140 20.32 21.88 -8.69
CA GLY A 140 21.47 21.77 -9.61
C GLY A 140 22.56 20.79 -9.20
N GLN A 141 22.39 20.05 -8.09
CA GLN A 141 23.36 19.08 -7.57
C GLN A 141 22.85 17.65 -7.69
N LEU A 142 23.75 16.73 -7.94
CA LEU A 142 23.50 15.30 -8.06
C LEU A 142 24.18 14.56 -6.91
N PHE A 143 23.40 13.81 -6.15
CA PHE A 143 23.87 12.97 -5.07
C PHE A 143 23.63 11.50 -5.42
N GLN A 144 24.62 10.64 -5.19
CA GLN A 144 24.53 9.21 -5.45
C GLN A 144 24.71 8.42 -4.16
N PHE A 145 23.86 7.42 -3.97
CA PHE A 145 23.85 6.56 -2.79
C PHE A 145 23.86 5.10 -3.24
N LYS A 146 24.82 4.32 -2.75
CA LYS A 146 24.81 2.88 -2.92
C LYS A 146 23.81 2.27 -1.94
N LEU A 147 22.88 1.49 -2.45
CA LEU A 147 21.82 0.86 -1.66
C LEU A 147 22.18 -0.61 -1.40
N ASP A 148 22.85 -0.87 -0.29
CA ASP A 148 23.18 -2.24 0.11
C ASP A 148 22.13 -2.77 1.09
N GLN A 149 21.60 -3.99 0.83
CA GLN A 149 20.67 -4.71 1.70
C GLN A 149 19.33 -4.00 2.02
N THR A 150 18.93 -3.04 1.20
CA THR A 150 17.63 -2.35 1.35
C THR A 150 16.43 -3.30 1.20
N ALA A 151 16.63 -4.45 0.54
CA ALA A 151 15.63 -5.52 0.49
C ALA A 151 15.24 -6.04 1.88
N GLN A 152 16.18 -6.04 2.83
CA GLN A 152 15.96 -6.48 4.22
C GLN A 152 15.65 -5.30 5.15
N LEU A 153 16.11 -4.09 4.83
CA LEU A 153 16.00 -2.91 5.68
C LEU A 153 14.54 -2.53 5.98
N LEU A 154 13.71 -2.33 4.94
CA LEU A 154 12.32 -1.95 5.14
C LEU A 154 11.49 -3.00 5.91
N PRO A 155 11.58 -4.32 5.60
CA PRO A 155 10.96 -5.34 6.43
C PRO A 155 11.41 -5.34 7.88
N THR A 156 12.70 -5.09 8.14
CA THR A 156 13.24 -5.02 9.50
C THR A 156 12.70 -3.81 10.26
N LEU A 157 12.61 -2.65 9.61
CA LEU A 157 11.97 -1.45 10.19
C LEU A 157 10.48 -1.69 10.47
N ALA A 158 9.75 -2.31 9.56
CA ALA A 158 8.35 -2.66 9.76
C ALA A 158 8.16 -3.66 10.92
N ASN A 159 9.04 -4.66 11.03
CA ASN A 159 9.06 -5.60 12.16
C ASN A 159 9.34 -4.88 13.50
N CYS A 160 10.25 -3.92 13.50
CA CYS A 160 10.51 -3.07 14.67
C CYS A 160 9.23 -2.34 15.11
N VAL A 161 8.54 -1.65 14.19
CA VAL A 161 7.27 -0.96 14.47
C VAL A 161 6.23 -1.94 15.03
N ALA A 162 6.05 -3.10 14.40
CA ALA A 162 5.09 -4.11 14.84
C ALA A 162 5.40 -4.63 16.26
N LYS A 163 6.66 -4.97 16.53
CA LYS A 163 7.10 -5.44 17.85
C LYS A 163 6.87 -4.39 18.94
N VAL A 164 7.26 -3.14 18.67
CA VAL A 164 7.09 -2.06 19.67
C VAL A 164 5.61 -1.75 19.90
N LYS A 165 4.77 -1.79 18.87
CA LYS A 165 3.32 -1.61 19.05
C LYS A 165 2.67 -2.73 19.84
N GLN A 166 3.14 -3.96 19.67
CA GLN A 166 2.58 -5.13 20.35
C GLN A 166 3.07 -5.29 21.79
N PHE A 167 4.36 -5.04 22.05
CA PHE A 167 5.01 -5.36 23.32
C PHE A 167 5.53 -4.14 24.09
N GLY A 168 5.41 -2.95 23.51
CA GLY A 168 5.95 -1.72 24.09
C GLY A 168 7.45 -1.53 23.84
N ILE A 169 7.92 -0.28 24.04
CA ILE A 169 9.32 0.09 23.84
C ILE A 169 10.29 -0.58 24.82
N ALA A 170 9.82 -0.93 26.02
CA ALA A 170 10.61 -1.62 27.03
C ALA A 170 11.00 -3.05 26.62
N ALA A 171 10.23 -3.68 25.72
CA ALA A 171 10.53 -4.99 25.17
C ALA A 171 11.37 -4.91 23.89
N ALA A 172 11.94 -3.74 23.58
CA ALA A 172 12.84 -3.55 22.47
C ALA A 172 14.07 -4.49 22.59
N GLY A 173 14.30 -5.29 21.54
CA GLY A 173 15.40 -6.25 21.47
C GLY A 173 16.11 -6.14 20.13
N ASP A 174 16.62 -7.25 19.62
CA ASP A 174 17.12 -7.30 18.25
C ASP A 174 15.96 -7.43 17.26
N PHE A 175 15.72 -6.36 16.50
CA PHE A 175 14.66 -6.31 15.50
C PHE A 175 15.07 -6.96 14.17
N SER A 176 16.35 -7.28 13.99
CA SER A 176 16.87 -8.00 12.82
C SER A 176 16.41 -9.47 12.83
N VAL A 177 16.03 -9.99 13.99
CA VAL A 177 15.49 -11.35 14.15
C VAL A 177 13.98 -11.31 13.95
N ALA A 178 13.46 -12.11 13.01
CA ALA A 178 12.03 -12.27 12.80
C ALA A 178 11.31 -12.70 14.09
N LEU A 179 10.07 -12.22 14.31
CA LEU A 179 9.21 -12.70 15.39
C LEU A 179 9.10 -14.22 15.30
N ALA A 180 9.62 -14.94 16.29
CA ALA A 180 9.36 -16.37 16.45
C ALA A 180 7.88 -16.52 16.84
N LEU A 181 7.08 -17.09 15.96
CA LEU A 181 5.73 -17.55 16.31
C LEU A 181 5.83 -18.62 17.42
N PRO A 182 4.92 -18.67 18.42
CA PRO A 182 4.96 -19.68 19.45
C PRO A 182 4.91 -21.06 18.82
N LYS A 183 5.88 -21.92 19.16
CA LYS A 183 5.91 -23.32 18.72
C LYS A 183 4.67 -24.04 19.25
N PRO A 184 3.93 -24.77 18.41
CA PRO A 184 3.01 -25.80 18.90
C PRO A 184 3.81 -26.90 19.58
N GLY A 185 3.26 -27.42 20.67
CA GLY A 185 3.91 -28.39 21.54
C GLY A 185 4.42 -29.66 20.84
N THR A 186 5.46 -30.19 21.42
CA THR A 186 6.13 -31.44 21.15
C THR A 186 5.18 -32.61 20.80
N ALA A 187 5.34 -33.16 19.58
CA ALA A 187 4.91 -34.51 19.27
C ALA A 187 6.11 -35.26 18.65
N THR A 188 6.29 -36.43 19.16
CA THR A 188 7.29 -37.48 19.07
C THR A 188 7.86 -37.76 17.68
N ALA A 189 9.12 -38.17 17.68
CA ALA A 189 9.94 -38.62 16.55
C ALA A 189 9.34 -39.75 15.71
N ALA A 190 9.43 -39.61 14.38
CA ALA A 190 9.38 -40.74 13.44
C ALA A 190 10.43 -40.55 12.32
N THR A 191 11.08 -41.60 12.00
CA THR A 191 12.23 -42.05 11.22
C THR A 191 12.49 -41.34 9.86
N PRO A 192 13.77 -41.29 9.37
CA PRO A 192 14.17 -40.46 8.26
C PRO A 192 13.91 -41.07 6.89
N GLY A 193 13.32 -40.31 6.02
CA GLY A 193 13.14 -40.62 4.61
C GLY A 193 12.85 -39.36 3.79
N ALA A 194 13.73 -39.09 2.82
CA ALA A 194 13.64 -38.06 1.79
C ALA A 194 13.98 -36.61 2.21
N ALA A 195 14.95 -36.01 1.52
CA ALA A 195 15.39 -34.62 1.68
C ALA A 195 14.23 -33.61 1.48
N PRO A 196 14.09 -32.60 2.38
CA PRO A 196 13.02 -31.61 2.26
C PRO A 196 13.30 -30.66 1.10
N ALA A 197 12.31 -30.51 0.23
CA ALA A 197 12.25 -29.41 -0.74
C ALA A 197 12.35 -28.06 -0.01
N LYS A 198 13.10 -27.11 -0.57
CA LYS A 198 13.22 -25.74 -0.05
C LYS A 198 11.84 -25.15 0.20
N PRO A 199 11.55 -24.51 1.37
CA PRO A 199 10.26 -23.90 1.63
C PRO A 199 10.02 -22.75 0.62
N GLU A 200 8.97 -22.91 -0.19
CA GLU A 200 8.52 -21.86 -1.11
C GLU A 200 8.02 -20.67 -0.28
N LYS A 201 8.54 -19.47 -0.59
CA LYS A 201 8.09 -18.24 0.07
C LYS A 201 6.70 -17.90 -0.44
N THR A 202 5.69 -17.98 0.42
CA THR A 202 4.32 -17.53 0.13
C THR A 202 4.08 -16.16 0.75
N GLY A 203 3.37 -15.29 0.00
CA GLY A 203 2.87 -13.99 0.47
C GLY A 203 1.34 -13.99 0.50
N THR A 204 0.72 -13.03 1.19
CA THR A 204 -0.72 -12.81 1.08
C THR A 204 -0.99 -11.91 -0.12
N GLN A 205 -1.83 -12.38 -1.04
CA GLN A 205 -2.37 -11.62 -2.16
C GLN A 205 -3.79 -11.20 -1.81
N THR A 206 -4.14 -9.94 -2.08
CA THR A 206 -5.47 -9.38 -1.80
C THR A 206 -6.02 -8.66 -3.01
N GLY A 207 -7.33 -8.67 -3.15
CA GLY A 207 -8.10 -7.96 -4.13
C GLY A 207 -9.53 -7.79 -3.67
N THR A 208 -10.41 -7.42 -4.58
CA THR A 208 -11.84 -7.22 -4.34
C THR A 208 -12.65 -8.17 -5.22
N GLY A 209 -13.82 -8.54 -4.78
CA GLY A 209 -14.79 -9.33 -5.54
C GLY A 209 -16.17 -8.73 -5.51
N VAL A 210 -16.98 -9.08 -6.49
CA VAL A 210 -18.38 -8.64 -6.65
C VAL A 210 -19.29 -9.85 -6.67
N LEU A 211 -20.21 -9.93 -5.73
CA LEU A 211 -21.25 -10.96 -5.68
C LEU A 211 -22.32 -10.65 -6.73
N VAL A 212 -22.44 -11.49 -7.75
CA VAL A 212 -23.29 -11.24 -8.95
C VAL A 212 -24.52 -12.15 -9.04
N SER A 213 -24.61 -13.18 -8.20
CA SER A 213 -25.77 -14.07 -8.20
C SER A 213 -26.22 -14.48 -6.81
N THR A 214 -27.51 -14.76 -6.67
CA THR A 214 -28.11 -15.26 -5.43
C THR A 214 -27.56 -16.63 -5.00
N ASN A 215 -26.94 -17.37 -5.92
CA ASN A 215 -26.29 -18.65 -5.67
C ASN A 215 -24.83 -18.49 -5.20
N GLY A 216 -24.35 -17.26 -4.96
CA GLY A 216 -23.04 -17.01 -4.40
C GLY A 216 -21.90 -16.91 -5.42
N HIS A 217 -22.18 -16.66 -6.69
CA HIS A 217 -21.14 -16.39 -7.67
C HIS A 217 -20.50 -15.03 -7.45
N VAL A 218 -19.18 -15.00 -7.34
CA VAL A 218 -18.36 -13.80 -7.13
C VAL A 218 -17.43 -13.62 -8.29
N VAL A 219 -17.45 -12.44 -8.91
CA VAL A 219 -16.49 -12.05 -9.95
C VAL A 219 -15.33 -11.29 -9.30
N THR A 220 -14.13 -11.57 -9.75
CA THR A 220 -12.91 -10.82 -9.43
C THR A 220 -12.01 -10.78 -10.67
N ASN A 221 -10.82 -10.15 -10.58
CA ASN A 221 -9.84 -10.29 -11.66
C ASN A 221 -9.09 -11.62 -11.56
N GLN A 222 -8.69 -12.16 -12.72
CA GLN A 222 -7.90 -13.39 -12.81
C GLN A 222 -6.56 -13.22 -12.05
N HIS A 223 -5.88 -12.08 -12.22
CA HIS A 223 -4.62 -11.83 -11.56
C HIS A 223 -4.74 -11.73 -10.02
N VAL A 224 -5.94 -11.56 -9.44
CA VAL A 224 -6.16 -11.55 -7.99
C VAL A 224 -6.04 -12.96 -7.41
N ILE A 225 -6.33 -13.99 -8.22
CA ILE A 225 -6.22 -15.39 -7.81
C ILE A 225 -5.06 -16.13 -8.46
N ASP A 226 -4.32 -15.47 -9.35
CA ASP A 226 -3.17 -16.06 -10.02
C ASP A 226 -2.04 -16.36 -9.04
N GLY A 227 -1.49 -17.58 -9.11
CA GLY A 227 -0.45 -18.04 -8.20
C GLY A 227 -0.92 -18.31 -6.76
N CYS A 228 -2.23 -18.28 -6.48
CA CYS A 228 -2.76 -18.72 -5.20
C CYS A 228 -2.39 -20.17 -4.90
N VAL A 229 -1.90 -20.42 -3.68
CA VAL A 229 -1.63 -21.74 -3.15
C VAL A 229 -2.55 -21.99 -1.95
N GLY A 230 -3.41 -22.98 -2.07
CA GLY A 230 -4.46 -23.27 -1.09
C GLY A 230 -5.75 -22.49 -1.35
N ASP A 231 -6.53 -22.28 -0.31
CA ASP A 231 -7.87 -21.73 -0.40
C ASP A 231 -7.88 -20.24 -0.71
N VAL A 232 -8.76 -19.83 -1.62
CA VAL A 232 -9.16 -18.43 -1.80
C VAL A 232 -10.23 -18.12 -0.75
N GLN A 233 -10.07 -17.02 -0.03
CA GLN A 233 -11.00 -16.57 1.00
C GLN A 233 -11.74 -15.33 0.52
N GLY A 234 -13.03 -15.23 0.83
CA GLY A 234 -13.87 -14.05 0.61
C GLY A 234 -14.49 -13.59 1.91
N SER A 235 -14.54 -12.27 2.13
CA SER A 235 -15.16 -11.70 3.32
C SER A 235 -15.96 -10.45 2.95
N LEU A 236 -17.26 -10.42 3.26
CA LEU A 236 -18.04 -9.18 3.32
C LEU A 236 -17.59 -8.35 4.53
N THR A 237 -17.68 -7.04 4.44
CA THR A 237 -17.28 -6.17 5.56
C THR A 237 -18.07 -6.49 6.82
N GLY A 238 -17.35 -6.85 7.89
CA GLY A 238 -17.95 -7.22 9.19
C GLY A 238 -18.33 -8.69 9.33
N GLU A 239 -18.18 -9.49 8.26
CA GLU A 239 -18.45 -10.92 8.27
C GLU A 239 -17.16 -11.74 8.32
N PRO A 240 -17.18 -12.93 8.91
CA PRO A 240 -16.04 -13.81 8.90
C PRO A 240 -15.72 -14.29 7.47
N PRO A 241 -14.44 -14.56 7.15
CA PRO A 241 -14.07 -15.05 5.84
C PRO A 241 -14.63 -16.45 5.58
N VAL A 242 -15.04 -16.69 4.34
CA VAL A 242 -15.48 -17.99 3.83
C VAL A 242 -14.59 -18.44 2.68
N THR A 243 -14.44 -19.76 2.52
CA THR A 243 -13.68 -20.32 1.38
C THR A 243 -14.46 -20.14 0.09
N LEU A 244 -13.83 -19.58 -0.91
CA LEU A 244 -14.35 -19.42 -2.26
C LEU A 244 -13.74 -20.49 -3.17
N ARG A 245 -14.59 -21.25 -3.86
CA ARG A 245 -14.15 -22.22 -4.86
C ARG A 245 -13.97 -21.52 -6.21
N VAL A 246 -12.84 -21.69 -6.85
CA VAL A 246 -12.62 -21.20 -8.24
C VAL A 246 -13.48 -22.04 -9.19
N VAL A 247 -14.33 -21.38 -9.97
CA VAL A 247 -15.24 -21.99 -10.96
C VAL A 247 -14.63 -21.93 -12.35
N SER A 248 -14.24 -20.74 -12.78
CA SER A 248 -13.60 -20.49 -14.08
C SER A 248 -12.72 -19.25 -14.03
N SER A 249 -11.85 -19.10 -15.03
CA SER A 249 -11.03 -17.92 -15.21
C SER A 249 -10.81 -17.63 -16.69
N ASP A 250 -10.70 -16.34 -17.01
CA ASP A 250 -10.40 -15.82 -18.34
C ASP A 250 -9.21 -14.88 -18.23
N GLU A 251 -8.04 -15.39 -18.57
CA GLU A 251 -6.78 -14.63 -18.55
C GLU A 251 -6.79 -13.48 -19.58
N THR A 252 -7.48 -13.69 -20.72
CA THR A 252 -7.54 -12.69 -21.80
C THR A 252 -8.29 -11.43 -21.37
N ASN A 253 -9.39 -11.60 -20.66
CA ASN A 253 -10.20 -10.50 -20.13
C ASN A 253 -9.88 -10.15 -18.68
N ASP A 254 -8.94 -10.87 -18.05
CA ASP A 254 -8.56 -10.71 -16.64
C ASP A 254 -9.77 -10.85 -15.70
N LEU A 255 -10.61 -11.86 -15.93
CA LEU A 255 -11.77 -12.18 -15.11
C LEU A 255 -11.64 -13.57 -14.47
N ALA A 256 -12.13 -13.70 -13.25
CA ALA A 256 -12.30 -14.98 -12.57
C ALA A 256 -13.66 -15.07 -11.91
N LEU A 257 -14.24 -16.26 -11.95
CA LEU A 257 -15.49 -16.63 -11.31
C LEU A 257 -15.20 -17.52 -10.10
N LEU A 258 -15.67 -17.10 -8.96
CA LEU A 258 -15.56 -17.81 -7.70
C LEU A 258 -16.96 -18.17 -7.19
N GLN A 259 -17.05 -19.16 -6.34
CA GLN A 259 -18.29 -19.62 -5.71
C GLN A 259 -18.17 -19.54 -4.20
N ALA A 260 -18.95 -18.66 -3.57
CA ALA A 260 -19.17 -18.63 -2.13
C ALA A 260 -20.22 -19.68 -1.71
N PRO A 261 -20.09 -20.28 -0.53
CA PRO A 261 -21.15 -21.16 0.01
C PRO A 261 -22.37 -20.34 0.45
N GLY A 262 -23.57 -20.92 0.29
CA GLY A 262 -24.84 -20.33 0.74
C GLY A 262 -25.62 -19.63 -0.35
N ALA A 263 -26.73 -19.01 0.08
CA ALA A 263 -27.63 -18.19 -0.75
C ALA A 263 -27.61 -16.74 -0.28
N PHE A 264 -27.63 -15.82 -1.22
CA PHE A 264 -27.50 -14.39 -0.98
C PHE A 264 -28.73 -13.64 -1.50
N LYS A 265 -29.19 -12.63 -0.76
CA LYS A 265 -30.34 -11.80 -1.17
C LYS A 265 -29.87 -10.55 -1.93
N ASP A 266 -28.83 -9.92 -1.41
CA ASP A 266 -28.32 -8.66 -1.92
C ASP A 266 -27.13 -8.94 -2.84
N ILE A 267 -27.32 -8.76 -4.13
CA ILE A 267 -26.34 -9.00 -5.19
C ILE A 267 -26.17 -7.74 -6.05
N ALA A 268 -25.04 -7.65 -6.70
CA ALA A 268 -24.79 -6.59 -7.68
C ALA A 268 -25.72 -6.74 -8.88
N VAL A 269 -26.28 -5.61 -9.32
CA VAL A 269 -27.06 -5.50 -10.54
C VAL A 269 -26.18 -4.89 -11.62
N ILE A 270 -26.09 -5.52 -12.79
CA ILE A 270 -25.26 -5.06 -13.90
C ILE A 270 -26.07 -4.06 -14.73
N LYS A 271 -25.46 -2.90 -15.04
CA LYS A 271 -26.12 -1.89 -15.86
C LYS A 271 -26.40 -2.42 -17.27
N ASP A 272 -27.64 -2.28 -17.75
CA ASP A 272 -28.03 -2.80 -19.05
C ASP A 272 -27.47 -1.96 -20.20
N LYS A 273 -27.58 -0.65 -20.13
CA LYS A 273 -27.06 0.27 -21.12
C LYS A 273 -25.59 0.57 -20.93
N ALA A 274 -24.89 0.71 -22.04
CA ALA A 274 -23.51 1.16 -22.06
C ALA A 274 -23.38 2.58 -21.48
N VAL A 275 -22.32 2.82 -20.73
CA VAL A 275 -21.96 4.15 -20.23
C VAL A 275 -21.38 5.01 -21.34
N ARG A 276 -21.37 6.33 -21.11
CA ARG A 276 -20.81 7.33 -22.03
C ARG A 276 -19.60 8.00 -21.37
N SER A 277 -18.73 8.56 -22.17
CA SER A 277 -17.68 9.45 -21.65
C SER A 277 -18.33 10.64 -20.93
N GLY A 278 -17.83 10.94 -19.73
CA GLY A 278 -18.37 11.96 -18.83
C GLY A 278 -19.35 11.43 -17.79
N ASP A 279 -19.88 10.21 -17.93
CA ASP A 279 -20.77 9.64 -16.91
C ASP A 279 -20.02 9.46 -15.58
N SER A 280 -20.65 9.86 -14.47
CA SER A 280 -20.10 9.74 -13.12
C SER A 280 -20.01 8.28 -12.70
N VAL A 281 -18.91 7.92 -12.03
CA VAL A 281 -18.67 6.55 -11.54
C VAL A 281 -18.13 6.56 -10.12
N VAL A 282 -18.42 5.48 -9.40
CA VAL A 282 -17.95 5.19 -8.05
C VAL A 282 -17.18 3.87 -8.08
N ALA A 283 -15.90 3.89 -7.72
CA ALA A 283 -15.11 2.68 -7.58
C ALA A 283 -15.02 2.29 -6.11
N ILE A 284 -15.24 1.01 -5.81
CA ILE A 284 -15.24 0.47 -4.45
C ILE A 284 -14.30 -0.74 -4.40
N GLY A 285 -13.53 -0.86 -3.30
CA GLY A 285 -12.64 -1.98 -3.09
C GLY A 285 -11.84 -1.90 -1.81
N TYR A 286 -10.93 -2.84 -1.62
CA TYR A 286 -10.10 -3.00 -0.42
C TYR A 286 -8.62 -2.71 -0.71
N PRO A 287 -8.25 -1.46 -1.07
CA PRO A 287 -6.86 -1.13 -1.36
C PRO A 287 -6.02 -1.30 -0.10
N PHE A 288 -4.89 -2.00 -0.23
CA PHE A 288 -3.95 -2.21 0.88
C PHE A 288 -4.62 -2.69 2.17
N HIS A 289 -5.58 -3.63 2.06
CA HIS A 289 -6.31 -4.17 3.20
C HIS A 289 -5.37 -4.62 4.33
N GLY A 290 -5.71 -4.22 5.57
CA GLY A 290 -4.88 -4.47 6.75
C GLY A 290 -3.69 -3.53 6.91
N LEU A 291 -3.34 -2.73 5.89
CA LEU A 291 -2.32 -1.69 5.98
C LEU A 291 -2.94 -0.29 6.16
N LEU A 292 -3.96 0.05 5.37
CA LEU A 292 -4.64 1.34 5.46
C LEU A 292 -5.94 1.26 6.26
N THR A 293 -6.79 0.29 5.93
CA THR A 293 -8.08 0.09 6.59
C THR A 293 -8.49 -1.38 6.51
N SER A 294 -9.35 -1.81 7.44
CA SER A 294 -10.02 -3.11 7.38
C SER A 294 -11.37 -3.03 6.69
N ASP A 295 -11.84 -1.84 6.33
CA ASP A 295 -13.06 -1.60 5.56
C ASP A 295 -12.72 -1.28 4.09
N PHE A 296 -13.72 -1.31 3.21
CA PHE A 296 -13.52 -0.91 1.82
C PHE A 296 -13.37 0.62 1.71
N THR A 297 -12.72 1.04 0.65
CA THR A 297 -12.62 2.46 0.27
C THR A 297 -13.54 2.78 -0.89
N VAL A 298 -13.96 4.04 -0.95
CA VAL A 298 -14.84 4.59 -1.98
C VAL A 298 -14.12 5.74 -2.66
N THR A 299 -14.02 5.69 -3.97
CA THR A 299 -13.49 6.79 -4.79
C THR A 299 -14.44 7.13 -5.92
N THR A 300 -14.48 8.40 -6.31
CA THR A 300 -15.37 8.91 -7.36
C THR A 300 -14.57 9.44 -8.54
N GLY A 301 -15.18 9.43 -9.70
CA GLY A 301 -14.62 9.97 -10.92
C GLY A 301 -15.63 9.93 -12.05
N ILE A 302 -15.14 9.97 -13.28
CA ILE A 302 -15.93 9.85 -14.49
C ILE A 302 -15.34 8.78 -15.42
N VAL A 303 -16.13 8.34 -16.36
CA VAL A 303 -15.64 7.60 -17.53
C VAL A 303 -14.90 8.60 -18.43
N SER A 304 -13.57 8.52 -18.47
CA SER A 304 -12.73 9.44 -19.26
C SER A 304 -12.67 9.04 -20.73
N SER A 305 -12.69 7.72 -21.02
CA SER A 305 -12.70 7.17 -22.37
C SER A 305 -13.41 5.83 -22.42
N LEU A 306 -13.97 5.50 -23.60
CA LEU A 306 -14.61 4.21 -23.86
C LEU A 306 -13.64 3.15 -24.38
N SER A 307 -12.33 3.38 -24.27
CA SER A 307 -11.30 2.40 -24.60
C SER A 307 -10.12 2.51 -23.64
N GLY A 308 -9.42 1.40 -23.49
CA GLY A 308 -8.19 1.30 -22.73
C GLY A 308 -6.94 1.68 -23.53
N ILE A 309 -5.77 1.26 -23.04
CA ILE A 309 -4.47 1.45 -23.68
C ILE A 309 -4.49 0.82 -25.08
N LEU A 310 -3.85 1.48 -26.05
CA LEU A 310 -3.77 1.05 -27.44
C LEU A 310 -5.17 0.83 -28.08
N ASN A 311 -6.16 1.61 -27.63
CA ASN A 311 -7.54 1.54 -28.09
C ASN A 311 -8.23 0.17 -27.81
N ASP A 312 -7.84 -0.50 -26.73
CA ASP A 312 -8.48 -1.75 -26.31
C ASP A 312 -9.92 -1.49 -25.88
N THR A 313 -10.87 -1.95 -26.70
CA THR A 313 -12.30 -1.70 -26.52
C THR A 313 -12.94 -2.49 -25.37
N ARG A 314 -12.23 -3.44 -24.77
CA ARG A 314 -12.68 -4.21 -23.59
C ARG A 314 -12.70 -3.39 -22.30
N PHE A 315 -11.98 -2.27 -22.28
CA PHE A 315 -11.80 -1.45 -21.08
C PHE A 315 -12.50 -0.09 -21.20
N LEU A 316 -12.83 0.46 -20.03
CA LEU A 316 -13.11 1.87 -19.81
C LEU A 316 -11.87 2.51 -19.19
N GLN A 317 -11.53 3.73 -19.62
CA GLN A 317 -10.63 4.58 -18.88
C GLN A 317 -11.45 5.42 -17.90
N ILE A 318 -11.00 5.51 -16.65
CA ILE A 318 -11.70 6.24 -15.57
C ILE A 318 -10.74 7.17 -14.83
N SER A 319 -11.27 8.26 -14.30
CA SER A 319 -10.52 9.19 -13.44
C SER A 319 -10.64 8.86 -11.95
N ALA A 320 -11.54 7.96 -11.54
CA ALA A 320 -11.62 7.49 -10.17
C ALA A 320 -10.29 6.89 -9.73
N ALA A 321 -9.77 7.31 -8.58
CA ALA A 321 -8.51 6.83 -8.06
C ALA A 321 -8.63 5.35 -7.64
N VAL A 322 -7.76 4.48 -8.18
CA VAL A 322 -7.69 3.06 -7.81
C VAL A 322 -6.25 2.68 -7.46
N GLN A 323 -6.12 1.74 -6.55
CA GLN A 323 -4.85 1.26 -6.00
C GLN A 323 -4.83 -0.29 -6.00
N PRO A 324 -3.65 -0.92 -5.85
CA PRO A 324 -3.58 -2.37 -5.63
C PRO A 324 -4.49 -2.81 -4.49
N GLY A 325 -5.37 -3.78 -4.77
CA GLY A 325 -6.45 -4.22 -3.89
C GLY A 325 -7.85 -3.78 -4.34
N ASN A 326 -7.99 -2.70 -5.14
CA ASN A 326 -9.26 -2.39 -5.82
C ASN A 326 -9.55 -3.33 -6.99
N SER A 327 -8.54 -4.05 -7.51
CA SER A 327 -8.69 -5.04 -8.59
C SER A 327 -9.80 -6.04 -8.29
N GLY A 328 -10.70 -6.25 -9.24
CA GLY A 328 -11.88 -7.12 -9.13
C GLY A 328 -13.09 -6.45 -8.48
N GLY A 329 -12.94 -5.22 -7.96
CA GLY A 329 -14.03 -4.48 -7.35
C GLY A 329 -15.02 -3.87 -8.34
N PRO A 330 -16.23 -3.52 -7.87
CA PRO A 330 -17.24 -2.91 -8.72
C PRO A 330 -16.87 -1.47 -9.09
N LEU A 331 -17.03 -1.13 -10.36
CA LEU A 331 -17.21 0.23 -10.83
C LEU A 331 -18.71 0.45 -10.98
N LEU A 332 -19.29 1.37 -10.25
CA LEU A 332 -20.73 1.61 -10.18
C LEU A 332 -21.10 2.92 -10.86
N ALA A 333 -22.27 2.96 -11.51
CA ALA A 333 -22.92 4.20 -11.91
C ALA A 333 -23.41 4.96 -10.68
N SER A 334 -23.78 6.24 -10.85
CA SER A 334 -24.49 7.03 -9.80
C SER A 334 -25.83 6.42 -9.40
N SER A 335 -26.42 5.59 -10.22
CA SER A 335 -27.65 4.83 -9.92
C SER A 335 -27.43 3.52 -9.17
N GLY A 336 -26.15 3.09 -8.96
CA GLY A 336 -25.77 1.95 -8.15
C GLY A 336 -25.52 0.65 -8.93
N GLU A 337 -25.82 0.59 -10.24
CA GLU A 337 -25.53 -0.60 -11.04
C GLU A 337 -24.06 -0.68 -11.41
N VAL A 338 -23.55 -1.90 -11.57
CA VAL A 338 -22.19 -2.20 -12.05
C VAL A 338 -22.06 -1.80 -13.51
N VAL A 339 -21.11 -0.92 -13.82
CA VAL A 339 -20.73 -0.50 -15.17
C VAL A 339 -19.40 -1.07 -15.62
N GLY A 340 -18.69 -1.75 -14.71
CA GLY A 340 -17.43 -2.42 -14.99
C GLY A 340 -16.82 -3.08 -13.76
N VAL A 341 -15.73 -3.80 -13.99
CA VAL A 341 -14.88 -4.40 -12.94
C VAL A 341 -13.52 -3.70 -12.95
N VAL A 342 -13.12 -3.12 -11.82
CA VAL A 342 -11.86 -2.36 -11.70
C VAL A 342 -10.66 -3.27 -11.97
N ALA A 343 -9.72 -2.83 -12.80
CA ALA A 343 -8.51 -3.56 -13.18
C ALA A 343 -7.25 -2.72 -12.88
N ALA A 344 -6.86 -2.64 -11.63
CA ALA A 344 -5.77 -1.75 -11.17
C ALA A 344 -4.36 -2.17 -11.63
N LYS A 345 -4.13 -3.46 -11.94
CA LYS A 345 -2.78 -3.99 -12.25
C LYS A 345 -2.36 -3.84 -13.71
N LEU A 346 -3.31 -3.90 -14.65
CA LEU A 346 -3.01 -4.14 -16.09
C LEU A 346 -2.29 -2.99 -16.79
N ASN A 347 -2.30 -1.79 -16.24
CA ASN A 347 -2.07 -0.62 -17.08
C ASN A 347 -0.87 0.25 -16.72
N ALA A 348 -0.46 0.30 -15.46
CA ALA A 348 0.68 1.11 -15.05
C ALA A 348 1.97 0.63 -15.75
N LEU A 349 2.22 -0.68 -15.80
CA LEU A 349 3.43 -1.25 -16.43
C LEU A 349 3.41 -1.13 -17.97
N LYS A 350 2.25 -1.36 -18.60
CA LYS A 350 2.13 -1.21 -20.06
C LYS A 350 2.26 0.25 -20.49
N PHE A 351 1.67 1.16 -19.73
CA PHE A 351 1.73 2.59 -20.00
C PHE A 351 3.14 3.14 -19.80
N VAL A 352 3.81 2.77 -18.70
CA VAL A 352 5.21 3.14 -18.43
C VAL A 352 6.13 2.60 -19.51
N LYS A 353 5.95 1.36 -19.97
CA LYS A 353 6.72 0.79 -21.08
C LYS A 353 6.49 1.54 -22.40
N ALA A 354 5.28 2.06 -22.63
CA ALA A 354 4.92 2.74 -23.89
C ALA A 354 5.29 4.23 -23.88
N THR A 355 5.24 4.91 -22.75
CA THR A 355 5.34 6.38 -22.66
C THR A 355 6.49 6.89 -21.79
N GLY A 356 7.10 6.02 -20.98
CA GLY A 356 8.10 6.41 -19.98
C GLY A 356 7.53 7.13 -18.74
N ASN A 357 6.22 7.42 -18.71
CA ASN A 357 5.58 8.19 -17.65
C ASN A 357 4.56 7.33 -16.88
N ILE A 358 4.45 7.54 -15.57
CA ILE A 358 3.35 7.00 -14.76
C ILE A 358 2.17 7.98 -14.93
N PRO A 359 1.04 7.55 -15.51
CA PRO A 359 -0.10 8.43 -15.66
C PRO A 359 -0.74 8.71 -14.31
N GLU A 360 -0.97 9.97 -14.01
CA GLU A 360 -1.84 10.38 -12.91
C GLU A 360 -3.30 10.35 -13.37
N ASN A 361 -4.19 9.80 -12.54
CA ASN A 361 -5.64 9.74 -12.80
C ASN A 361 -6.05 8.99 -14.09
N ILE A 362 -5.22 8.08 -14.59
CA ILE A 362 -5.54 7.19 -15.69
C ILE A 362 -5.66 5.77 -15.14
N ASN A 363 -6.89 5.35 -14.91
CA ASN A 363 -7.22 4.05 -14.37
C ASN A 363 -8.20 3.34 -15.30
N PHE A 364 -8.41 2.05 -15.10
CA PHE A 364 -9.18 1.26 -16.03
C PHE A 364 -10.14 0.29 -15.35
N ALA A 365 -11.22 -0.02 -16.05
CA ALA A 365 -12.15 -1.06 -15.66
C ALA A 365 -12.55 -1.90 -16.87
N ILE A 366 -12.79 -3.17 -16.67
CA ILE A 366 -13.33 -4.11 -17.67
C ILE A 366 -14.80 -3.75 -17.88
N LYS A 367 -15.22 -3.58 -19.12
CA LYS A 367 -16.60 -3.23 -19.47
C LYS A 367 -17.59 -4.34 -19.13
N THR A 368 -18.85 -3.94 -18.92
CA THR A 368 -19.98 -4.88 -18.71
C THR A 368 -20.18 -5.85 -19.89
N GLY A 369 -19.81 -5.49 -21.10
CA GLY A 369 -19.87 -6.42 -22.26
C GLY A 369 -19.01 -7.66 -22.02
N ALA A 370 -17.69 -7.47 -21.75
CA ALA A 370 -16.81 -8.60 -21.47
C ALA A 370 -17.20 -9.36 -20.18
N LEU A 371 -17.72 -8.64 -19.16
CA LEU A 371 -18.23 -9.27 -17.96
C LEU A 371 -19.44 -10.17 -18.24
N ARG A 372 -20.41 -9.70 -19.02
CA ARG A 372 -21.60 -10.49 -19.38
C ARG A 372 -21.23 -11.71 -20.22
N ASP A 373 -20.41 -11.52 -21.27
CA ASP A 373 -19.94 -12.63 -22.09
C ASP A 373 -19.27 -13.72 -21.23
N PHE A 374 -18.49 -13.32 -20.22
CA PHE A 374 -17.84 -14.26 -19.29
C PHE A 374 -18.86 -14.98 -18.39
N LEU A 375 -19.86 -14.26 -17.86
CA LEU A 375 -20.91 -14.85 -17.02
C LEU A 375 -21.83 -15.78 -17.82
N ASP A 376 -22.22 -15.39 -19.04
CA ASP A 376 -23.06 -16.18 -19.94
C ASP A 376 -22.34 -17.47 -20.35
N ASN A 377 -21.06 -17.40 -20.70
CA ASN A 377 -20.22 -18.58 -21.00
C ASN A 377 -20.06 -19.51 -19.79
N SER A 378 -20.17 -18.97 -18.57
CA SER A 378 -20.11 -19.74 -17.31
C SER A 378 -21.49 -20.19 -16.81
N ALA A 379 -22.55 -19.96 -17.59
CA ALA A 379 -23.96 -20.27 -17.27
C ALA A 379 -24.43 -19.69 -15.91
N VAL A 380 -23.96 -18.47 -15.57
CA VAL A 380 -24.31 -17.75 -14.33
C VAL A 380 -25.53 -16.88 -14.57
N SER A 381 -26.57 -17.04 -13.79
CA SER A 381 -27.72 -16.13 -13.77
C SER A 381 -27.35 -14.86 -12.97
N TYR A 382 -27.48 -13.71 -13.59
CA TYR A 382 -27.27 -12.39 -12.98
C TYR A 382 -28.42 -11.46 -13.26
N GLN A 383 -28.50 -10.33 -12.55
CA GLN A 383 -29.55 -9.32 -12.72
C GLN A 383 -29.00 -8.13 -13.52
N THR A 384 -29.88 -7.57 -14.39
CA THR A 384 -29.59 -6.33 -15.11
C THR A 384 -30.67 -5.29 -14.84
N ALA A 385 -30.29 -4.01 -14.85
CA ALA A 385 -31.21 -2.89 -14.79
C ALA A 385 -30.64 -1.65 -15.51
N ASP A 386 -31.48 -0.68 -15.77
CA ASP A 386 -31.11 0.63 -16.31
C ASP A 386 -31.86 1.74 -15.56
N SER A 387 -31.57 1.89 -14.27
CA SER A 387 -32.16 2.94 -13.46
C SER A 387 -31.65 4.32 -13.92
N LYS A 388 -32.57 5.27 -13.94
CA LYS A 388 -32.28 6.69 -14.17
C LYS A 388 -32.19 7.51 -12.87
N THR A 389 -32.45 6.87 -11.75
CA THR A 389 -32.44 7.52 -10.44
C THR A 389 -31.00 7.63 -9.94
N GLU A 390 -30.50 8.84 -9.82
CA GLU A 390 -29.18 9.08 -9.22
C GLU A 390 -29.28 9.02 -7.68
N LEU A 391 -28.33 8.32 -7.08
CA LEU A 391 -28.15 8.21 -5.65
C LEU A 391 -26.96 9.09 -5.21
N LYS A 392 -26.95 9.49 -3.95
CA LYS A 392 -25.75 10.09 -3.33
C LYS A 392 -24.65 9.01 -3.27
N THR A 393 -23.41 9.40 -3.46
CA THR A 393 -22.26 8.47 -3.37
C THR A 393 -22.26 7.66 -2.08
N ALA A 394 -22.67 8.26 -0.96
CA ALA A 394 -22.76 7.55 0.32
C ALA A 394 -23.83 6.44 0.31
N ASP A 395 -24.93 6.63 -0.43
CA ASP A 395 -25.99 5.63 -0.57
C ASP A 395 -25.56 4.50 -1.51
N VAL A 396 -24.88 4.84 -2.62
CA VAL A 396 -24.25 3.86 -3.51
C VAL A 396 -23.26 2.99 -2.73
N ALA A 397 -22.39 3.59 -1.93
CA ALA A 397 -21.41 2.89 -1.11
C ALA A 397 -22.08 1.98 -0.05
N ARG A 398 -23.11 2.49 0.62
CA ARG A 398 -23.88 1.70 1.61
C ARG A 398 -24.51 0.45 0.98
N ASN A 399 -25.13 0.60 -0.18
CA ASN A 399 -25.78 -0.52 -0.89
C ASN A 399 -24.73 -1.53 -1.39
N ALA A 400 -23.59 -1.05 -1.88
CA ALA A 400 -22.51 -1.89 -2.39
C ALA A 400 -21.83 -2.75 -1.31
N ARG A 401 -21.97 -2.39 -0.03
CA ARG A 401 -21.43 -3.16 1.09
C ARG A 401 -21.93 -4.60 1.13
N ALA A 402 -23.18 -4.82 0.71
CA ALA A 402 -23.81 -6.12 0.74
C ALA A 402 -23.28 -7.10 -0.32
N PHE A 403 -22.62 -6.60 -1.38
CA PHE A 403 -22.15 -7.44 -2.49
C PHE A 403 -20.66 -7.22 -2.86
N THR A 404 -19.93 -6.42 -2.08
CA THR A 404 -18.49 -6.22 -2.30
C THR A 404 -17.68 -6.97 -1.26
N LEU A 405 -16.82 -7.88 -1.69
CA LEU A 405 -16.03 -8.75 -0.83
C LEU A 405 -14.53 -8.41 -0.92
N LEU A 406 -13.85 -8.53 0.21
CA LEU A 406 -12.40 -8.72 0.21
C LEU A 406 -12.13 -10.14 -0.31
N VAL A 407 -11.26 -10.27 -1.30
CA VAL A 407 -10.74 -11.56 -1.78
C VAL A 407 -9.27 -11.67 -1.39
N SER A 408 -8.89 -12.78 -0.78
CA SER A 408 -7.51 -13.00 -0.35
C SER A 408 -7.09 -14.46 -0.50
N CYS A 409 -5.81 -14.68 -0.75
CA CYS A 409 -5.20 -16.01 -0.75
C CYS A 409 -3.73 -15.95 -0.36
N LYS A 410 -3.15 -17.10 -0.03
CA LYS A 410 -1.70 -17.27 -0.02
C LYS A 410 -1.22 -17.50 -1.44
N ALA A 411 -0.30 -16.69 -1.93
CA ALA A 411 0.26 -16.84 -3.27
C ALA A 411 1.74 -17.20 -3.21
N LYS A 412 2.20 -18.02 -4.16
CA LYS A 412 3.62 -18.23 -4.38
C LYS A 412 4.25 -16.90 -4.79
N MET A 413 5.26 -16.46 -4.08
CA MET A 413 6.07 -15.34 -4.54
C MET A 413 6.86 -15.84 -5.77
N SER A 414 6.40 -15.47 -6.96
CA SER A 414 7.08 -15.86 -8.20
C SER A 414 8.50 -15.31 -8.21
N THR A 415 9.48 -16.20 -8.42
CA THR A 415 10.89 -15.85 -8.64
C THR A 415 11.11 -15.24 -10.03
N GLU A 416 10.08 -15.11 -10.82
CA GLU A 416 10.13 -14.67 -12.24
C GLU A 416 10.23 -13.14 -12.43
N SER A 417 10.13 -12.35 -11.35
CA SER A 417 10.48 -10.91 -11.39
C SER A 417 11.99 -10.62 -11.29
N ALA A 418 12.84 -11.64 -11.33
CA ALA A 418 14.29 -11.48 -11.25
C ALA A 418 15.01 -11.54 -12.61
N LYS A 419 14.28 -11.72 -13.71
CA LYS A 419 14.84 -11.70 -15.08
C LYS A 419 13.92 -10.87 -15.97
N ASN A 420 14.06 -9.56 -15.90
CA ASN A 420 13.91 -8.61 -17.02
C ASN A 420 14.18 -7.19 -16.52
#